data_799f17782091292eb3b5ebd6ee651ec4
#
_entry.id   799f17782091292eb3b5ebd6ee651ec4
#
_cell.length_a   1.000
_cell.length_b   1.000
_cell.length_c   1.000
_cell.angle_alpha   90.00
_cell.angle_beta   90.00
_cell.angle_gamma   90.00
#
_symmetry.space_group_name_H-M   'P 1'
#
loop_
_entity.id
_entity.type
_entity.pdbx_description
1 polymer ?
#
loop_
_entity_poly.entity_id
_entity_poly.type
_entity_poly.pdbx_seq_one_letter_code
_entity_poly.pdbx_strand_id
1 'polypeptide(L)'
;MKSIRFIALISAAAMCFGLCACGKSEKKDEIAVPILETKDITYKTVKAEIGDISQEYHQEGVYDYPYSETVTFKASGQIKSIDVESPCDVKKGDLLCTLYSDDVDEQIEEEEIRLNQAKQTVATLQANGADYSEIQLSQYDLQIEQLKYDSLVASLEDYKVYAPCDGQFDLADRQGQELTAFMPVNKGEVLGYTCLLYTSPSPRDSTSS
;
A
#
# COMPACT_ATOMS: atom_id res chain seq x y z
N MET A 1 -41.89 -23.39 -93.59
CA MET A 1 -42.15 -24.84 -93.48
C MET A 1 -40.90 -25.66 -93.18
N LYS A 2 -39.68 -25.06 -93.17
CA LYS A 2 -38.43 -25.81 -92.78
C LYS A 2 -38.14 -25.87 -91.31
N SER A 3 -38.61 -24.92 -90.50
CA SER A 3 -38.34 -24.87 -89.04
C SER A 3 -39.14 -25.89 -88.21
N ILE A 4 -40.32 -26.24 -88.61
CA ILE A 4 -41.17 -27.22 -87.89
C ILE A 4 -40.63 -28.64 -88.03
N ARG A 5 -39.94 -29.00 -89.08
CA ARG A 5 -39.32 -30.31 -89.32
C ARG A 5 -38.03 -30.46 -88.42
N PHE A 6 -37.38 -29.40 -88.11
CA PHE A 6 -36.20 -29.44 -87.21
C PHE A 6 -36.60 -29.66 -85.72
N ILE A 7 -37.73 -29.07 -85.29
CA ILE A 7 -38.24 -29.22 -83.96
C ILE A 7 -38.77 -30.65 -83.68
N ALA A 8 -39.41 -31.22 -84.75
CA ALA A 8 -39.88 -32.56 -84.67
C ALA A 8 -38.77 -33.62 -84.60
N LEU A 9 -37.63 -33.37 -85.25
CA LEU A 9 -36.44 -34.24 -85.19
C LEU A 9 -35.74 -34.22 -83.84
N ILE A 10 -35.68 -33.06 -83.21
CA ILE A 10 -35.11 -32.91 -81.87
C ILE A 10 -35.97 -33.53 -80.80
N SER A 11 -37.30 -33.48 -80.92
CA SER A 11 -38.20 -34.13 -79.95
C SER A 11 -38.20 -35.68 -80.05
N ALA A 12 -37.99 -36.24 -81.25
CA ALA A 12 -37.83 -37.65 -81.46
C ALA A 12 -36.53 -38.23 -80.92
N ALA A 13 -35.44 -37.47 -81.01
CA ALA A 13 -34.12 -37.82 -80.44
C ALA A 13 -34.12 -37.81 -78.89
N ALA A 14 -34.90 -36.90 -78.27
CA ALA A 14 -35.02 -36.85 -76.82
C ALA A 14 -35.82 -38.01 -76.22
N MET A 15 -36.76 -38.58 -77.00
CA MET A 15 -37.59 -39.75 -76.57
C MET A 15 -36.86 -41.11 -76.63
N CYS A 16 -35.82 -41.24 -77.48
CA CYS A 16 -35.05 -42.47 -77.57
C CYS A 16 -33.99 -42.63 -76.47
N PHE A 17 -33.66 -41.56 -75.76
CA PHE A 17 -32.68 -41.65 -74.65
C PHE A 17 -33.30 -42.06 -73.32
N GLY A 18 -34.62 -42.15 -73.22
CA GLY A 18 -35.34 -42.44 -71.95
C GLY A 18 -35.61 -43.92 -71.70
N LEU A 19 -35.23 -44.82 -72.56
CA LEU A 19 -35.63 -46.23 -72.45
C LEU A 19 -34.52 -47.24 -72.23
N CYS A 20 -33.33 -46.79 -71.86
CA CYS A 20 -32.27 -47.72 -71.50
C CYS A 20 -31.93 -47.75 -70.00
N ALA A 21 -32.92 -47.67 -69.15
CA ALA A 21 -32.78 -47.84 -67.73
C ALA A 21 -33.58 -48.99 -67.18
N CYS A 22 -33.28 -50.20 -67.61
CA CYS A 22 -33.73 -51.45 -66.95
C CYS A 22 -32.66 -52.51 -67.10
N GLY A 23 -32.10 -52.89 -66.03
CA GLY A 23 -31.19 -54.03 -65.92
C GLY A 23 -30.14 -53.91 -64.87
N LYS A 24 -30.52 -53.64 -63.64
CA LYS A 24 -29.67 -53.95 -62.53
C LYS A 24 -30.18 -55.16 -61.80
N SER A 25 -29.57 -56.28 -62.04
CA SER A 25 -29.69 -57.50 -61.31
C SER A 25 -29.45 -57.18 -59.85
N GLU A 26 -30.43 -57.45 -58.99
CA GLU A 26 -30.25 -57.50 -57.57
C GLU A 26 -29.33 -58.64 -57.22
N LYS A 27 -28.06 -58.31 -57.00
CA LYS A 27 -27.19 -59.16 -56.20
C LYS A 27 -27.74 -59.04 -54.78
N LYS A 28 -28.21 -60.15 -54.23
CA LYS A 28 -28.42 -60.27 -52.81
C LYS A 28 -27.09 -59.87 -52.14
N ASP A 29 -27.08 -58.72 -51.56
CA ASP A 29 -25.99 -58.33 -50.66
C ASP A 29 -26.11 -59.25 -49.45
N GLU A 30 -25.28 -60.23 -49.38
CA GLU A 30 -24.97 -60.94 -48.16
C GLU A 30 -24.51 -59.82 -47.17
N ILE A 31 -25.30 -59.63 -46.12
CA ILE A 31 -24.92 -58.71 -45.05
C ILE A 31 -23.67 -59.27 -44.39
N ALA A 32 -22.53 -58.89 -44.91
CA ALA A 32 -21.29 -59.11 -44.22
C ALA A 32 -21.32 -58.21 -42.98
N VAL A 33 -21.51 -58.78 -41.83
CA VAL A 33 -21.37 -58.13 -40.56
C VAL A 33 -19.95 -57.54 -40.55
N PRO A 34 -19.73 -56.20 -40.45
CA PRO A 34 -18.41 -55.65 -40.39
C PRO A 34 -17.75 -56.22 -39.14
N ILE A 35 -16.76 -57.06 -39.34
CA ILE A 35 -15.84 -57.47 -38.29
C ILE A 35 -15.10 -56.20 -37.95
N LEU A 36 -15.53 -55.56 -36.83
CA LEU A 36 -14.76 -54.47 -36.23
C LEU A 36 -13.39 -55.02 -35.89
N GLU A 37 -12.40 -54.62 -36.68
CA GLU A 37 -11.02 -54.89 -36.33
C GLU A 37 -10.82 -54.33 -34.94
N THR A 38 -10.52 -55.18 -33.98
CA THR A 38 -10.17 -54.75 -32.62
C THR A 38 -8.91 -53.92 -32.74
N LYS A 39 -9.07 -52.58 -32.59
CA LYS A 39 -7.95 -51.70 -32.50
C LYS A 39 -7.07 -52.19 -31.34
N ASP A 40 -5.88 -52.69 -31.65
CA ASP A 40 -4.95 -53.11 -30.62
C ASP A 40 -4.68 -51.91 -29.70
N ILE A 41 -5.29 -51.94 -28.52
CA ILE A 41 -5.05 -50.95 -27.52
C ILE A 41 -3.70 -51.26 -26.88
N THR A 42 -2.69 -50.54 -27.35
CA THR A 42 -1.38 -50.63 -26.75
C THR A 42 -1.41 -49.87 -25.42
N TYR A 43 -1.49 -50.63 -24.34
CA TYR A 43 -1.37 -50.02 -22.99
C TYR A 43 0.09 -49.67 -22.75
N LYS A 44 0.33 -48.39 -22.48
CA LYS A 44 1.62 -47.93 -22.04
C LYS A 44 1.76 -48.31 -20.56
N THR A 45 2.42 -49.39 -20.29
CA THR A 45 2.68 -49.83 -18.91
C THR A 45 3.91 -49.12 -18.38
N VAL A 46 3.80 -48.52 -17.20
CA VAL A 46 4.89 -47.91 -16.46
C VAL A 46 5.13 -48.78 -15.23
N LYS A 47 6.39 -49.07 -14.97
CA LYS A 47 6.79 -49.82 -13.77
C LYS A 47 6.62 -48.91 -12.56
N ALA A 48 5.94 -49.39 -11.50
CA ALA A 48 5.82 -48.66 -10.27
C ALA A 48 7.20 -48.57 -9.59
N GLU A 49 7.60 -47.37 -9.28
CA GLU A 49 8.83 -47.08 -8.52
C GLU A 49 8.45 -46.39 -7.22
N ILE A 50 9.18 -46.72 -6.15
CA ILE A 50 9.01 -46.05 -4.86
C ILE A 50 9.80 -44.74 -4.90
N GLY A 51 9.14 -43.62 -4.74
CA GLY A 51 9.76 -42.29 -4.74
C GLY A 51 8.93 -41.32 -3.91
N ASP A 52 9.55 -40.21 -3.57
CA ASP A 52 8.87 -39.14 -2.85
C ASP A 52 8.03 -38.31 -3.81
N ILE A 53 6.77 -38.05 -3.42
CA ILE A 53 5.86 -37.16 -4.14
C ILE A 53 5.87 -35.83 -3.39
N SER A 54 6.54 -34.82 -3.98
CA SER A 54 6.47 -33.44 -3.49
C SER A 54 5.50 -32.66 -4.37
N GLN A 55 4.55 -32.01 -3.75
CA GLN A 55 3.67 -31.05 -4.40
C GLN A 55 4.09 -29.65 -3.94
N GLU A 56 4.68 -28.90 -4.85
CA GLU A 56 5.05 -27.51 -4.58
C GLU A 56 3.92 -26.59 -5.01
N TYR A 57 3.47 -25.74 -4.09
CA TYR A 57 2.53 -24.68 -4.38
C TYR A 57 3.31 -23.38 -4.46
N HIS A 58 3.39 -22.81 -5.65
CA HIS A 58 3.87 -21.46 -5.85
C HIS A 58 2.66 -20.52 -5.73
N GLN A 59 2.60 -19.76 -4.67
CA GLN A 59 1.56 -18.78 -4.45
C GLN A 59 2.22 -17.41 -4.29
N GLU A 60 1.82 -16.47 -5.11
CA GLU A 60 2.20 -15.07 -4.93
C GLU A 60 1.41 -14.53 -3.73
N GLY A 61 2.11 -14.17 -2.68
CA GLY A 61 1.55 -13.47 -1.53
C GLY A 61 1.81 -11.98 -1.67
N VAL A 62 0.80 -11.19 -1.42
CA VAL A 62 0.98 -9.74 -1.24
C VAL A 62 1.31 -9.52 0.23
N TYR A 63 2.44 -8.86 0.49
CA TYR A 63 2.73 -8.35 1.82
C TYR A 63 1.83 -7.15 2.05
N ASP A 64 0.83 -7.33 2.91
CA ASP A 64 0.02 -6.23 3.41
C ASP A 64 0.37 -6.02 4.88
N TYR A 65 0.58 -4.77 5.27
CA TYR A 65 0.86 -4.41 6.66
C TYR A 65 -0.48 -4.11 7.34
N PRO A 66 -1.04 -5.05 8.13
CA PRO A 66 -2.38 -4.90 8.71
C PRO A 66 -2.46 -3.75 9.72
N TYR A 67 -1.32 -3.28 10.21
CA TYR A 67 -1.25 -2.17 11.17
C TYR A 67 -0.13 -1.22 10.77
N SER A 68 -0.52 -0.11 10.17
CA SER A 68 0.36 1.03 9.92
C SER A 68 -0.14 2.23 10.73
N GLU A 69 0.75 2.89 11.43
CA GLU A 69 0.46 4.14 12.12
C GLU A 69 1.01 5.30 11.29
N THR A 70 0.15 6.28 11.02
CA THR A 70 0.52 7.44 10.22
C THR A 70 1.28 8.45 11.08
N VAL A 71 2.47 8.83 10.65
CA VAL A 71 3.29 9.85 11.29
C VAL A 71 3.02 11.19 10.59
N THR A 72 2.57 12.18 11.36
CA THR A 72 2.23 13.51 10.83
C THR A 72 3.03 14.60 11.50
N PHE A 73 3.24 15.71 10.79
CA PHE A 73 3.82 16.91 11.35
C PHE A 73 2.87 17.56 12.37
N LYS A 74 3.37 17.92 13.54
CA LYS A 74 2.60 18.59 14.60
C LYS A 74 2.62 20.11 14.47
N ALA A 75 3.62 20.66 13.79
CA ALA A 75 3.77 22.08 13.48
C ALA A 75 3.89 22.30 11.97
N SER A 76 3.65 23.54 11.52
CA SER A 76 3.95 23.98 10.16
C SER A 76 5.33 24.62 10.14
N GLY A 77 6.10 24.44 9.07
CA GLY A 77 7.44 25.01 8.96
C GLY A 77 8.19 24.46 7.75
N GLN A 78 9.51 24.60 7.77
CA GLN A 78 10.40 23.99 6.80
C GLN A 78 11.16 22.83 7.45
N ILE A 79 11.38 21.75 6.70
CA ILE A 79 12.20 20.63 7.15
C ILE A 79 13.65 21.08 7.30
N LYS A 80 14.20 20.91 8.49
CA LYS A 80 15.62 21.15 8.78
C LYS A 80 16.44 19.91 8.43
N SER A 81 16.04 18.75 8.94
CA SER A 81 16.69 17.47 8.66
C SER A 81 15.67 16.33 8.69
N ILE A 82 15.96 15.32 7.90
CA ILE A 82 15.33 13.99 8.02
C ILE A 82 16.44 13.09 8.54
N ASP A 83 16.24 12.55 9.74
CA ASP A 83 17.31 11.89 10.50
C ASP A 83 17.31 10.37 10.30
N VAL A 84 16.45 9.88 9.39
CA VAL A 84 16.29 8.45 9.05
C VAL A 84 16.35 8.23 7.54
N GLU A 85 16.92 7.11 7.14
CA GLU A 85 16.85 6.63 5.76
C GLU A 85 15.58 5.78 5.59
N SER A 86 14.88 5.90 4.47
CA SER A 86 13.67 5.14 4.20
C SER A 86 13.92 4.05 3.15
N PRO A 87 13.44 2.80 3.38
CA PRO A 87 12.82 2.27 4.61
C PRO A 87 13.84 1.91 5.70
N CYS A 88 13.49 2.07 6.99
CA CYS A 88 14.36 1.70 8.12
C CYS A 88 13.58 1.18 9.31
N ASP A 89 14.25 0.42 10.16
CA ASP A 89 13.69 -0.03 11.44
C ASP A 89 13.83 1.07 12.49
N VAL A 90 12.75 1.40 13.15
CA VAL A 90 12.68 2.44 14.18
C VAL A 90 12.07 1.89 15.47
N LYS A 91 12.44 2.51 16.58
CA LYS A 91 11.82 2.29 17.89
C LYS A 91 10.96 3.48 18.27
N LYS A 92 9.95 3.20 19.08
CA LYS A 92 9.11 4.25 19.65
C LYS A 92 9.95 5.33 20.33
N GLY A 93 9.79 6.57 19.88
CA GLY A 93 10.51 7.73 20.39
C GLY A 93 11.80 8.07 19.62
N ASP A 94 12.16 7.31 18.59
CA ASP A 94 13.28 7.68 17.72
C ASP A 94 12.91 8.94 16.93
N LEU A 95 13.86 9.86 16.80
CA LEU A 95 13.70 11.12 16.06
C LEU A 95 13.74 10.82 14.55
N LEU A 96 12.67 11.17 13.85
CA LEU A 96 12.52 10.94 12.41
C LEU A 96 12.83 12.18 11.59
N CYS A 97 12.37 13.34 12.07
CA CYS A 97 12.50 14.60 11.34
C CYS A 97 12.51 15.78 12.30
N THR A 98 13.24 16.81 11.95
CA THR A 98 13.28 18.09 12.66
C THR A 98 12.87 19.21 11.72
N LEU A 99 12.04 20.15 12.19
CA LEU A 99 11.69 21.38 11.50
C LEU A 99 12.54 22.54 12.02
N TYR A 100 12.66 23.59 11.21
CA TYR A 100 13.21 24.87 11.70
C TYR A 100 12.27 25.50 12.70
N SER A 101 12.79 25.93 13.85
CA SER A 101 12.05 26.53 14.96
C SER A 101 12.52 27.94 15.30
N ASP A 102 13.30 28.57 14.42
CA ASP A 102 13.98 29.85 14.68
C ASP A 102 13.02 30.94 15.21
N ASP A 103 11.80 31.01 14.65
CA ASP A 103 10.77 31.98 15.08
C ASP A 103 10.28 31.70 16.51
N VAL A 104 10.22 30.42 16.92
CA VAL A 104 9.78 30.03 18.28
C VAL A 104 10.92 30.20 19.26
N ASP A 105 12.14 29.91 18.84
CA ASP A 105 13.35 30.14 19.65
C ASP A 105 13.48 31.62 20.01
N GLU A 106 13.29 32.55 19.04
CA GLU A 106 13.27 33.98 19.28
C GLU A 106 12.16 34.40 20.27
N GLN A 107 10.95 33.87 20.12
CA GLN A 107 9.84 34.13 21.05
C GLN A 107 10.13 33.63 22.47
N ILE A 108 10.83 32.51 22.62
CA ILE A 108 11.24 31.98 23.93
C ILE A 108 12.26 32.90 24.58
N GLU A 109 13.24 33.40 23.84
CA GLU A 109 14.22 34.35 24.37
C GLU A 109 13.57 35.66 24.83
N GLU A 110 12.62 36.21 24.04
CA GLU A 110 11.85 37.38 24.43
C GLU A 110 11.03 37.13 25.72
N GLU A 111 10.36 36.00 25.80
CA GLU A 111 9.51 35.68 26.96
C GLU A 111 10.33 35.36 28.20
N GLU A 112 11.54 34.79 28.05
CA GLU A 112 12.48 34.61 29.15
C GLU A 112 12.91 35.96 29.75
N ILE A 113 13.14 36.98 28.92
CA ILE A 113 13.44 38.32 29.38
C ILE A 113 12.27 38.88 30.20
N ARG A 114 11.03 38.75 29.70
CA ARG A 114 9.83 39.21 30.41
C ARG A 114 9.64 38.48 31.73
N LEU A 115 9.82 37.17 31.74
CA LEU A 115 9.77 36.36 32.96
C LEU A 115 10.80 36.81 33.99
N ASN A 116 12.02 37.10 33.56
CA ASN A 116 13.08 37.60 34.46
C ASN A 116 12.76 38.98 34.99
N GLN A 117 12.17 39.89 34.19
CA GLN A 117 11.67 41.19 34.65
C GLN A 117 10.57 41.06 35.69
N ALA A 118 9.59 40.16 35.47
CA ALA A 118 8.53 39.89 36.42
C ALA A 118 9.07 39.36 37.74
N LYS A 119 10.05 38.45 37.71
CA LYS A 119 10.75 37.93 38.91
C LYS A 119 11.43 39.06 39.69
N GLN A 120 12.12 39.96 38.99
CA GLN A 120 12.80 41.12 39.62
C GLN A 120 11.77 42.08 40.24
N THR A 121 10.65 42.31 39.57
CA THR A 121 9.57 43.18 40.08
C THR A 121 9.04 42.65 41.41
N VAL A 122 8.67 41.37 41.49
CA VAL A 122 8.25 40.72 42.73
C VAL A 122 9.27 40.86 43.84
N ALA A 123 10.56 40.57 43.51
CA ALA A 123 11.64 40.67 44.49
C ALA A 123 11.83 42.10 45.03
N THR A 124 11.74 43.09 44.13
CA THR A 124 11.84 44.50 44.48
C THR A 124 10.70 44.99 45.38
N LEU A 125 9.45 44.63 45.07
CA LEU A 125 8.26 44.95 45.86
C LEU A 125 8.37 44.33 47.27
N GLN A 126 8.81 43.06 47.35
CA GLN A 126 9.02 42.41 48.65
C GLN A 126 10.14 43.07 49.46
N ALA A 127 11.26 43.45 48.84
CA ALA A 127 12.37 44.11 49.51
C ALA A 127 12.01 45.53 50.02
N ASN A 128 11.15 46.23 49.27
CA ASN A 128 10.71 47.60 49.63
C ASN A 128 9.53 47.59 50.64
N GLY A 129 9.00 46.45 51.05
CA GLY A 129 7.89 46.36 51.97
C GLY A 129 6.57 46.90 51.38
N ALA A 130 6.33 46.68 50.07
CA ALA A 130 5.10 47.07 49.38
C ALA A 130 3.89 46.41 50.00
N ASP A 131 2.71 46.95 49.70
CA ASP A 131 1.45 46.42 50.24
C ASP A 131 1.20 44.99 49.75
N TYR A 132 0.57 44.17 50.60
CA TYR A 132 0.31 42.74 50.31
C TYR A 132 -0.44 42.55 49.00
N SER A 133 -1.42 43.41 48.70
CA SER A 133 -2.19 43.34 47.47
C SER A 133 -1.37 43.61 46.21
N GLU A 134 -0.38 44.54 46.31
CA GLU A 134 0.54 44.86 45.22
C GLU A 134 1.51 43.68 44.91
N ILE A 135 2.02 43.07 45.98
CA ILE A 135 2.88 41.87 45.86
C ILE A 135 2.07 40.74 45.26
N GLN A 136 0.81 40.53 45.68
CA GLN A 136 -0.04 39.49 45.11
C GLN A 136 -0.28 39.69 43.62
N LEU A 137 -0.60 40.90 43.18
CA LEU A 137 -0.82 41.19 41.77
C LEU A 137 0.45 40.88 40.95
N SER A 138 1.61 41.33 41.41
CA SER A 138 2.88 41.06 40.75
C SER A 138 3.24 39.55 40.72
N GLN A 139 2.82 38.79 41.74
CA GLN A 139 2.95 37.31 41.71
C GLN A 139 2.08 36.67 40.70
N TYR A 140 0.83 37.16 40.49
CA TYR A 140 -0.06 36.67 39.40
C TYR A 140 0.53 36.99 38.02
N ASP A 141 1.10 38.20 37.83
CA ASP A 141 1.76 38.58 36.59
C ASP A 141 2.93 37.64 36.31
N LEU A 142 3.77 37.38 37.31
CA LEU A 142 4.86 36.43 37.21
C LEU A 142 4.34 35.00 36.80
N GLN A 143 3.27 34.59 37.41
CA GLN A 143 2.67 33.28 37.07
C GLN A 143 2.16 33.23 35.62
N ILE A 144 1.59 34.32 35.13
CA ILE A 144 1.15 34.42 33.73
C ILE A 144 2.33 34.32 32.76
N GLU A 145 3.41 35.09 33.03
CA GLU A 145 4.62 35.02 32.18
C GLU A 145 5.30 33.63 32.22
N GLN A 146 5.29 32.97 33.39
CA GLN A 146 5.79 31.60 33.51
C GLN A 146 4.95 30.62 32.64
N LEU A 147 3.62 30.72 32.66
CA LEU A 147 2.76 29.85 31.85
C LEU A 147 2.96 30.08 30.33
N LYS A 148 3.18 31.34 29.93
CA LYS A 148 3.50 31.65 28.52
C LYS A 148 4.81 31.04 28.09
N TYR A 149 5.87 31.22 28.90
CA TYR A 149 7.18 30.63 28.66
C TYR A 149 7.09 29.11 28.55
N ASP A 150 6.44 28.44 29.52
CA ASP A 150 6.28 27.00 29.53
C ASP A 150 5.51 26.50 28.30
N SER A 151 4.51 27.24 27.83
CA SER A 151 3.73 26.93 26.62
C SER A 151 4.58 27.03 25.35
N LEU A 152 5.44 28.07 25.26
CA LEU A 152 6.37 28.23 24.12
C LEU A 152 7.41 27.11 24.09
N VAL A 153 8.02 26.79 25.25
CA VAL A 153 8.96 25.69 25.37
C VAL A 153 8.32 24.34 24.99
N ALA A 154 7.08 24.10 25.43
CA ALA A 154 6.35 22.90 25.05
C ALA A 154 6.07 22.84 23.54
N SER A 155 5.87 23.97 22.88
CA SER A 155 5.63 24.03 21.44
C SER A 155 6.85 23.63 20.61
N LEU A 156 8.07 23.74 21.14
CA LEU A 156 9.30 23.28 20.47
C LEU A 156 9.30 21.78 20.20
N GLU A 157 8.66 20.99 21.06
CA GLU A 157 8.55 19.55 20.84
C GLU A 157 7.67 19.21 19.63
N ASP A 158 6.79 20.11 19.21
CA ASP A 158 5.97 19.95 18.01
C ASP A 158 6.79 20.10 16.71
N TYR A 159 7.99 20.70 16.78
CA TYR A 159 8.93 20.83 15.66
C TYR A 159 9.83 19.60 15.48
N LYS A 160 9.73 18.64 16.36
CA LYS A 160 10.39 17.34 16.28
C LYS A 160 9.35 16.25 16.08
N VAL A 161 9.58 15.42 15.08
CA VAL A 161 8.70 14.30 14.77
C VAL A 161 9.36 13.02 15.18
N TYR A 162 8.67 12.27 16.03
CA TYR A 162 9.17 11.01 16.60
C TYR A 162 8.34 9.83 16.12
N ALA A 163 8.96 8.65 16.10
CA ALA A 163 8.28 7.39 15.82
C ALA A 163 7.24 7.07 16.92
N PRO A 164 5.97 6.81 16.56
CA PRO A 164 4.91 6.53 17.52
C PRO A 164 5.00 5.13 18.12
N CYS A 165 5.56 4.17 17.37
CA CYS A 165 5.70 2.77 17.76
C CYS A 165 6.97 2.15 17.17
N ASP A 166 7.31 0.95 17.67
CA ASP A 166 8.39 0.14 17.09
C ASP A 166 7.92 -0.45 15.76
N GLY A 167 8.79 -0.47 14.77
CA GLY A 167 8.46 -1.06 13.47
C GLY A 167 9.33 -0.57 12.34
N GLN A 168 8.92 -0.86 11.12
CA GLN A 168 9.56 -0.34 9.93
C GLN A 168 8.90 0.99 9.53
N PHE A 169 9.72 2.04 9.44
CA PHE A 169 9.28 3.36 8.98
C PHE A 169 9.51 3.50 7.47
N ASP A 170 8.49 3.99 6.79
CA ASP A 170 8.54 4.33 5.38
C ASP A 170 8.11 5.77 5.15
N LEU A 171 8.95 6.55 4.45
CA LEU A 171 8.72 7.96 4.18
C LEU A 171 7.59 8.11 3.16
N ALA A 172 6.68 9.04 3.39
CA ALA A 172 5.60 9.31 2.45
C ALA A 172 6.11 9.95 1.17
N ASP A 173 5.63 9.45 0.05
CA ASP A 173 5.86 10.05 -1.26
C ASP A 173 4.82 11.15 -1.51
N ARG A 174 5.30 12.37 -1.76
CA ARG A 174 4.46 13.51 -2.14
C ARG A 174 4.42 13.67 -3.65
N GLN A 175 3.45 13.03 -4.31
CA GLN A 175 3.24 13.11 -5.77
C GLN A 175 4.46 12.70 -6.61
N GLY A 176 5.19 11.66 -6.20
CA GLY A 176 6.40 11.20 -6.88
C GLY A 176 7.66 11.98 -6.48
N GLN A 177 7.61 12.74 -5.40
CA GLN A 177 8.75 13.45 -4.85
C GLN A 177 8.95 13.08 -3.37
N GLU A 178 10.10 12.53 -3.06
CA GLU A 178 10.48 12.29 -1.67
C GLU A 178 10.61 13.60 -0.89
N LEU A 179 10.24 13.57 0.38
CA LEU A 179 10.43 14.69 1.29
C LEU A 179 11.95 14.91 1.51
N THR A 180 12.37 16.16 1.39
CA THR A 180 13.78 16.54 1.55
C THR A 180 13.91 17.76 2.46
N ALA A 181 15.13 18.03 2.94
CA ALA A 181 15.41 19.25 3.71
C ALA A 181 15.00 20.50 2.93
N PHE A 182 14.62 21.54 3.66
CA PHE A 182 14.13 22.84 3.19
C PHE A 182 12.75 22.84 2.51
N MET A 183 12.06 21.69 2.43
CA MET A 183 10.69 21.67 1.94
C MET A 183 9.72 22.25 2.97
N PRO A 184 8.74 23.08 2.54
CA PRO A 184 7.69 23.56 3.41
C PRO A 184 6.67 22.45 3.68
N VAL A 185 6.25 22.31 4.93
CA VAL A 185 5.24 21.37 5.40
C VAL A 185 4.21 22.06 6.26
N ASN A 186 3.02 21.50 6.31
CA ASN A 186 1.92 22.00 7.11
C ASN A 186 1.60 21.04 8.26
N LYS A 187 1.08 21.62 9.35
CA LYS A 187 0.54 20.82 10.47
C LYS A 187 -0.51 19.82 9.96
N GLY A 188 -0.37 18.56 10.36
CA GLY A 188 -1.22 17.45 9.94
C GLY A 188 -0.82 16.80 8.61
N GLU A 189 0.19 17.31 7.92
CA GLU A 189 0.74 16.67 6.73
C GLU A 189 1.49 15.38 7.11
N VAL A 190 1.42 14.37 6.24
CA VAL A 190 2.00 13.05 6.51
C VAL A 190 3.49 13.08 6.22
N LEU A 191 4.31 12.69 7.19
CA LEU A 191 5.74 12.44 7.03
C LEU A 191 5.98 11.03 6.49
N GLY A 192 5.25 10.03 7.00
CA GLY A 192 5.45 8.64 6.65
C GLY A 192 4.53 7.71 7.44
N TYR A 193 4.82 6.45 7.34
CA TYR A 193 4.04 5.38 7.97
C TYR A 193 4.98 4.47 8.76
N THR A 194 4.61 4.14 9.98
CA THR A 194 5.31 3.13 10.77
C THR A 194 4.50 1.84 10.74
N CYS A 195 5.07 0.80 10.16
CA CYS A 195 4.45 -0.51 10.04
C CYS A 195 4.93 -1.42 11.17
N LEU A 196 4.00 -1.92 11.98
CA LEU A 196 4.33 -2.92 13.01
C LEU A 196 4.74 -4.22 12.33
N LEU A 197 5.98 -4.65 12.55
CA LEU A 197 6.45 -5.97 12.16
C LEU A 197 5.80 -7.02 13.08
N TYR A 198 4.62 -7.50 12.69
CA TYR A 198 4.01 -8.63 13.36
C TYR A 198 4.68 -9.91 12.86
N THR A 199 5.65 -10.43 13.61
CA THR A 199 6.13 -11.80 13.41
C THR A 199 5.08 -12.76 13.96
N SER A 200 4.16 -13.20 13.11
CA SER A 200 3.31 -14.34 13.45
C SER A 200 4.21 -15.55 13.68
N PRO A 201 4.12 -16.24 14.84
CA PRO A 201 4.84 -17.47 15.03
C PRO A 201 4.41 -18.45 13.92
N SER A 202 5.39 -18.99 13.21
CA SER A 202 5.13 -19.97 12.16
C SER A 202 4.34 -21.14 12.74
N PRO A 203 3.27 -21.64 12.10
CA PRO A 203 2.53 -22.80 12.55
C PRO A 203 3.38 -24.06 12.74
N ARG A 204 4.63 -24.05 12.27
CA ARG A 204 5.59 -25.16 12.42
C ARG A 204 6.25 -25.22 13.82
N ASP A 205 6.25 -24.14 14.58
CA ASP A 205 6.89 -24.09 15.89
C ASP A 205 6.00 -24.67 17.02
N SER A 206 4.75 -25.01 16.71
CA SER A 206 3.79 -25.55 17.69
C SER A 206 3.73 -27.09 17.75
N THR A 207 4.57 -27.82 17.01
CA THR A 207 4.52 -29.31 16.94
C THR A 207 5.74 -30.01 17.51
N SER A 208 6.47 -29.41 18.46
CA SER A 208 7.49 -30.10 19.24
C SER A 208 7.13 -30.12 20.71
N SER A 209 6.23 -31.04 21.07
CA SER A 209 6.04 -31.56 22.43
C SER A 209 5.65 -33.01 22.37
#